data_c88da267314f0331671153166d1b8cfd
#
_entry.id   c88da267314f0331671153166d1b8cfd
#
_cell.length_a   1.000
_cell.length_b   1.000
_cell.length_c   1.000
_cell.angle_alpha   90.00
_cell.angle_beta   90.00
_cell.angle_gamma   90.00
#
_symmetry.space_group_name_H-M   'P 1'
#
loop_
_entity.id
_entity.type
_entity.pdbx_description
1 polymer ?
#
loop_
_entity_poly.entity_id
_entity_poly.type
_entity_poly.pdbx_seq_one_letter_code
_entity_poly.pdbx_strand_id
1 'polypeptide(L)'
;MRAVRERIPVVVQGNSRGRRVAARGLWTGAEVMVTLGFVLLLLVVHQLWWTNRQARADAQHKVQALEREWGAPQGQPPEQPRQPQGPEGGTGSSGESGRGASGGGSSGGRTAPPAPRWDQAYAVIRIPRLGLTAPVAQGISKRGVLDKGYVGHYPRTAQPGQAGNFALAGHRNTHGEPFRYINRLRRGDRIDVETRDAVYTYTVDRTLGQTGAGDGGVIAAVPRSNVKPHAGYSTAGSYVTLTTCTPEFTSRYRLVVWGKLTGVRAR
;
A
#
# COMPACT_ATOMS: atom_id res chain seq x y z
N MET A 1 -101.85 11.64 -7.09
CA MET A 1 -100.79 12.01 -6.13
C MET A 1 -99.77 10.91 -6.05
N ARG A 2 -98.56 11.11 -6.61
CA ARG A 2 -97.41 10.15 -6.56
C ARG A 2 -96.43 10.57 -5.46
N ALA A 3 -96.28 9.73 -4.40
CA ALA A 3 -95.33 9.96 -3.33
C ALA A 3 -93.91 9.68 -3.81
N VAL A 4 -93.07 10.70 -3.81
CA VAL A 4 -91.65 10.56 -4.10
C VAL A 4 -90.98 10.03 -2.82
N ARG A 5 -90.50 8.78 -2.90
CA ARG A 5 -89.62 8.23 -1.81
C ARG A 5 -88.25 8.78 -1.96
N GLU A 6 -87.90 9.69 -1.06
CA GLU A 6 -86.56 10.20 -0.86
C GLU A 6 -85.64 9.09 -0.28
N ARG A 7 -84.62 8.71 -1.05
CA ARG A 7 -83.61 7.72 -0.58
C ARG A 7 -82.54 8.45 0.21
N ILE A 8 -82.52 8.24 1.47
CA ILE A 8 -81.44 8.74 2.35
C ILE A 8 -80.15 7.99 2.05
N PRO A 9 -79.03 8.65 1.68
CA PRO A 9 -77.77 7.95 1.43
C PRO A 9 -77.19 7.46 2.76
N VAL A 10 -77.02 6.14 2.86
CA VAL A 10 -76.34 5.50 4.01
C VAL A 10 -74.84 5.73 3.84
N VAL A 11 -74.27 6.65 4.58
CA VAL A 11 -72.82 6.85 4.66
C VAL A 11 -72.26 5.70 5.52
N VAL A 12 -71.66 4.68 4.86
CA VAL A 12 -70.92 3.63 5.54
C VAL A 12 -69.61 4.26 6.08
N GLN A 13 -69.59 4.56 7.37
CA GLN A 13 -68.35 4.93 8.05
C GLN A 13 -67.42 3.72 8.10
N GLY A 14 -66.55 3.61 7.09
CA GLY A 14 -65.51 2.61 7.09
C GLY A 14 -64.58 2.79 8.31
N ASN A 15 -64.24 1.71 8.96
CA ASN A 15 -63.47 1.57 10.20
C ASN A 15 -62.13 2.33 10.12
N SER A 16 -62.14 3.63 10.43
CA SER A 16 -60.98 4.55 10.34
C SER A 16 -59.90 4.25 11.40
N ARG A 17 -60.22 3.50 12.44
CA ARG A 17 -59.27 3.15 13.50
C ARG A 17 -58.22 2.15 13.01
N GLY A 18 -58.61 1.07 12.29
CA GLY A 18 -57.65 0.09 11.75
C GLY A 18 -56.67 0.68 10.75
N ARG A 19 -57.17 1.56 9.86
CA ARG A 19 -56.29 2.27 8.89
C ARG A 19 -55.30 3.22 9.55
N ARG A 20 -55.65 3.88 10.66
CA ARG A 20 -54.75 4.77 11.41
C ARG A 20 -53.69 3.98 12.18
N VAL A 21 -54.04 2.81 12.73
CA VAL A 21 -53.06 1.91 13.40
C VAL A 21 -52.07 1.34 12.38
N ALA A 22 -52.58 0.84 11.23
CA ALA A 22 -51.73 0.35 10.15
C ALA A 22 -50.82 1.44 9.59
N ALA A 23 -51.33 2.67 9.39
CA ALA A 23 -50.51 3.81 8.93
C ALA A 23 -49.41 4.20 9.92
N ARG A 24 -49.72 4.19 11.24
CA ARG A 24 -48.71 4.44 12.27
C ARG A 24 -47.67 3.34 12.32
N GLY A 25 -48.03 2.07 12.20
CA GLY A 25 -47.10 0.95 12.13
C GLY A 25 -46.20 1.00 10.92
N LEU A 26 -46.72 1.35 9.75
CA LEU A 26 -45.94 1.59 8.53
C LEU A 26 -44.97 2.78 8.68
N TRP A 27 -45.40 3.86 9.28
CA TRP A 27 -44.56 5.04 9.52
C TRP A 27 -43.40 4.71 10.47
N THR A 28 -43.71 4.06 11.63
CA THR A 28 -42.67 3.65 12.59
C THR A 28 -41.69 2.64 11.97
N GLY A 29 -42.20 1.69 11.18
CA GLY A 29 -41.35 0.73 10.45
C GLY A 29 -40.42 1.41 9.44
N ALA A 30 -40.94 2.40 8.70
CA ALA A 30 -40.12 3.17 7.78
C ALA A 30 -39.03 4.00 8.52
N GLU A 31 -39.37 4.63 9.64
CA GLU A 31 -38.44 5.38 10.47
C GLU A 31 -37.30 4.50 11.01
N VAL A 32 -37.63 3.31 11.52
CA VAL A 32 -36.64 2.33 11.99
C VAL A 32 -35.74 1.87 10.85
N MET A 33 -36.29 1.61 9.64
CA MET A 33 -35.49 1.25 8.47
C MET A 33 -34.53 2.35 8.04
N VAL A 34 -35.00 3.59 8.01
CA VAL A 34 -34.16 4.76 7.64
C VAL A 34 -33.05 4.97 8.67
N THR A 35 -33.39 4.91 9.97
CA THR A 35 -32.37 5.04 11.03
C THR A 35 -31.34 3.93 11.00
N LEU A 36 -31.77 2.68 10.82
CA LEU A 36 -30.87 1.53 10.69
C LEU A 36 -29.96 1.68 9.45
N GLY A 37 -30.53 2.07 8.31
CA GLY A 37 -29.77 2.33 7.08
C GLY A 37 -28.74 3.44 7.26
N PHE A 38 -29.10 4.50 7.97
CA PHE A 38 -28.18 5.60 8.28
C PHE A 38 -27.06 5.17 9.23
N VAL A 39 -27.37 4.40 10.27
CA VAL A 39 -26.35 3.85 11.19
C VAL A 39 -25.39 2.93 10.47
N LEU A 40 -25.90 2.02 9.60
CA LEU A 40 -25.05 1.15 8.79
C LEU A 40 -24.15 1.95 7.85
N LEU A 41 -24.66 3.00 7.22
CA LEU A 41 -23.89 3.87 6.35
C LEU A 41 -22.77 4.58 7.13
N LEU A 42 -23.08 5.14 8.30
CA LEU A 42 -22.08 5.76 9.17
C LEU A 42 -21.02 4.77 9.63
N LEU A 43 -21.41 3.53 9.93
CA LEU A 43 -20.49 2.47 10.33
C LEU A 43 -19.54 2.10 9.19
N VAL A 44 -20.05 1.98 7.95
CA VAL A 44 -19.22 1.72 6.76
C VAL A 44 -18.23 2.87 6.53
N VAL A 45 -18.68 4.12 6.58
CA VAL A 45 -17.81 5.31 6.45
C VAL A 45 -16.75 5.33 7.53
N HIS A 46 -17.14 5.05 8.78
CA HIS A 46 -16.21 4.96 9.91
C HIS A 46 -15.16 3.87 9.70
N GLN A 47 -15.56 2.67 9.26
CA GLN A 47 -14.65 1.56 9.00
C GLN A 47 -13.63 1.89 7.90
N LEU A 48 -14.08 2.49 6.78
CA LEU A 48 -13.19 2.91 5.70
C LEU A 48 -12.18 3.96 6.15
N TRP A 49 -12.64 4.94 6.92
CA TRP A 49 -11.79 6.00 7.46
C TRP A 49 -10.77 5.46 8.48
N TRP A 50 -11.22 4.58 9.39
CA TRP A 50 -10.38 3.96 10.41
C TRP A 50 -9.27 3.11 9.79
N THR A 51 -9.64 2.20 8.86
CA THR A 51 -8.69 1.32 8.17
C THR A 51 -7.61 2.12 7.44
N ASN A 52 -8.00 3.20 6.78
CA ASN A 52 -7.06 4.06 6.06
C ASN A 52 -6.09 4.78 7.01
N ARG A 53 -6.60 5.23 8.14
CA ARG A 53 -5.80 5.92 9.17
C ARG A 53 -4.83 4.97 9.86
N GLN A 54 -5.28 3.76 10.18
CA GLN A 54 -4.44 2.72 10.77
C GLN A 54 -3.30 2.32 9.84
N ALA A 55 -3.57 2.05 8.57
CA ALA A 55 -2.53 1.72 7.59
C ALA A 55 -1.47 2.82 7.43
N ARG A 56 -1.87 4.10 7.50
CA ARG A 56 -0.92 5.23 7.51
C ARG A 56 -0.05 5.23 8.77
N ALA A 57 -0.65 4.99 9.94
CA ALA A 57 0.10 4.93 11.19
C ALA A 57 1.10 3.78 11.18
N ASP A 58 0.68 2.59 10.77
CA ASP A 58 1.53 1.41 10.66
C ASP A 58 2.70 1.63 9.69
N ALA A 59 2.42 2.27 8.54
CA ALA A 59 3.46 2.64 7.58
C ALA A 59 4.47 3.64 8.18
N GLN A 60 4.02 4.65 8.91
CA GLN A 60 4.90 5.61 9.58
C GLN A 60 5.75 4.96 10.67
N HIS A 61 5.16 4.11 11.50
CA HIS A 61 5.91 3.32 12.50
C HIS A 61 6.99 2.46 11.85
N LYS A 62 6.69 1.85 10.69
CA LYS A 62 7.67 1.05 9.96
C LYS A 62 8.81 1.89 9.38
N VAL A 63 8.52 3.09 8.86
CA VAL A 63 9.56 4.03 8.41
C VAL A 63 10.50 4.37 9.57
N GLN A 64 9.96 4.78 10.72
CA GLN A 64 10.75 5.10 11.91
C GLN A 64 11.57 3.92 12.42
N ALA A 65 11.04 2.70 12.33
CA ALA A 65 11.76 1.49 12.72
C ALA A 65 12.97 1.24 11.80
N LEU A 66 12.78 1.38 10.48
CA LEU A 66 13.89 1.27 9.50
C LEU A 66 14.95 2.34 9.73
N GLU A 67 14.55 3.60 9.92
CA GLU A 67 15.47 4.70 10.17
C GLU A 67 16.29 4.51 11.45
N ARG A 68 15.67 4.00 12.50
CA ARG A 68 16.39 3.64 13.75
C ARG A 68 17.35 2.48 13.55
N GLU A 69 16.90 1.43 12.85
CA GLU A 69 17.76 0.28 12.51
C GLU A 69 19.00 0.71 11.71
N TRP A 70 18.83 1.61 10.76
CA TRP A 70 19.93 2.10 9.92
C TRP A 70 20.83 3.12 10.62
N GLY A 71 20.32 3.86 11.62
CA GLY A 71 21.07 4.82 12.43
C GLY A 71 21.83 4.18 13.61
N ALA A 72 21.55 2.90 13.92
CA ALA A 72 22.28 2.21 14.96
C ALA A 72 23.73 1.91 14.53
N PRO A 73 24.74 2.12 15.41
CA PRO A 73 26.12 1.75 15.12
C PRO A 73 26.21 0.26 14.76
N GLN A 74 26.86 -0.06 13.67
CA GLN A 74 27.08 -1.46 13.26
C GLN A 74 27.99 -2.12 14.29
N GLY A 75 27.45 -2.98 15.13
CA GLY A 75 28.23 -3.71 16.14
C GLY A 75 27.46 -4.25 17.35
N GLN A 76 26.24 -3.83 17.60
CA GLN A 76 25.44 -4.44 18.67
C GLN A 76 24.40 -5.40 18.08
N PRO A 77 24.45 -6.71 18.46
CA PRO A 77 23.34 -7.62 18.19
C PRO A 77 22.06 -7.05 18.84
N PRO A 78 20.88 -7.27 18.25
CA PRO A 78 19.63 -6.86 18.89
C PRO A 78 19.57 -7.46 20.30
N GLU A 79 19.50 -6.59 21.31
CA GLU A 79 19.28 -7.00 22.68
C GLU A 79 17.92 -7.70 22.75
N GLN A 80 17.94 -9.02 22.81
CA GLN A 80 16.75 -9.81 23.08
C GLN A 80 16.25 -9.44 24.48
N PRO A 81 14.93 -9.29 24.67
CA PRO A 81 14.38 -9.11 26.02
C PRO A 81 14.86 -10.28 26.89
N ARG A 82 15.65 -9.97 27.91
CA ARG A 82 16.06 -10.94 28.90
C ARG A 82 14.83 -11.51 29.57
N GLN A 83 14.53 -12.78 29.30
CA GLN A 83 13.68 -13.57 30.17
C GLN A 83 14.41 -13.78 31.50
N PRO A 84 13.72 -13.71 32.63
CA PRO A 84 14.30 -14.00 33.92
C PRO A 84 14.72 -15.48 33.95
N GLN A 85 16.03 -15.74 34.01
CA GLN A 85 16.57 -17.07 34.25
C GLN A 85 16.39 -17.41 35.73
N GLY A 86 15.59 -18.45 35.99
CA GLY A 86 15.60 -19.14 37.26
C GLY A 86 16.88 -19.99 37.39
N PRO A 87 17.33 -20.31 38.63
CA PRO A 87 18.58 -20.97 38.86
C PRO A 87 18.47 -22.51 38.82
N GLU A 88 19.21 -23.14 37.91
CA GLU A 88 19.58 -24.58 37.96
C GLU A 88 20.96 -24.69 37.31
N GLY A 89 21.99 -25.18 37.93
CA GLY A 89 22.27 -26.45 38.53
C GLY A 89 23.09 -27.29 37.54
N GLY A 90 24.37 -27.23 37.63
CA GLY A 90 25.57 -28.00 37.47
C GLY A 90 25.69 -29.23 36.56
N THR A 91 26.98 -29.45 36.25
CA THR A 91 27.74 -30.62 35.74
C THR A 91 27.85 -30.75 34.22
N GLY A 92 28.97 -30.45 33.58
CA GLY A 92 30.21 -31.22 33.47
C GLY A 92 30.20 -32.19 32.30
N SER A 93 30.98 -31.93 31.24
CA SER A 93 31.91 -32.92 30.69
C SER A 93 32.62 -32.46 29.42
N SER A 94 33.86 -32.73 29.38
CA SER A 94 34.95 -32.50 28.43
C SER A 94 34.85 -33.26 27.09
N GLY A 95 35.60 -32.78 26.07
CA GLY A 95 36.00 -33.53 24.86
C GLY A 95 36.14 -32.62 23.66
N GLU A 96 37.25 -32.10 23.38
CA GLU A 96 38.50 -32.47 22.71
C GLU A 96 38.43 -32.51 21.17
N SER A 97 39.20 -31.61 20.59
CA SER A 97 40.07 -31.68 19.39
C SER A 97 39.52 -32.03 17.99
N GLY A 98 39.78 -31.11 17.07
CA GLY A 98 39.84 -31.40 15.64
C GLY A 98 40.37 -30.21 14.83
N ARG A 99 41.70 -30.16 14.61
CA ARG A 99 42.41 -29.21 13.71
C ARG A 99 42.06 -29.50 12.25
N GLY A 100 41.92 -28.46 11.47
CA GLY A 100 41.93 -28.55 10.01
C GLY A 100 42.13 -27.16 9.39
N ALA A 101 43.37 -26.76 9.18
CA ALA A 101 43.75 -25.59 8.40
C ALA A 101 43.70 -25.94 6.92
N SER A 102 43.08 -25.10 6.11
CA SER A 102 43.44 -24.97 4.71
C SER A 102 43.15 -23.53 4.25
N GLY A 103 44.19 -22.83 3.90
CA GLY A 103 44.16 -21.51 3.31
C GLY A 103 43.62 -21.54 1.88
N GLY A 104 42.86 -20.52 1.51
CA GLY A 104 42.47 -20.21 0.18
C GLY A 104 42.19 -18.72 0.10
N GLY A 105 43.10 -17.96 -0.47
CA GLY A 105 42.95 -16.54 -0.74
C GLY A 105 41.72 -16.30 -1.60
N SER A 106 40.78 -15.51 -1.09
CA SER A 106 39.65 -15.02 -1.85
C SER A 106 39.78 -13.52 -2.00
N SER A 107 40.08 -13.13 -3.23
CA SER A 107 39.97 -11.77 -3.73
C SER A 107 38.67 -11.13 -3.28
N GLY A 108 38.74 -9.96 -2.66
CA GLY A 108 37.61 -9.20 -2.13
C GLY A 108 36.64 -8.71 -3.22
N GLY A 109 35.81 -9.60 -3.74
CA GLY A 109 34.60 -9.25 -4.47
C GLY A 109 33.60 -8.75 -3.44
N ARG A 110 33.17 -7.48 -3.54
CA ARG A 110 32.03 -6.98 -2.78
C ARG A 110 30.84 -7.84 -3.17
N THR A 111 30.51 -8.79 -2.35
CA THR A 111 29.27 -9.58 -2.47
C THR A 111 28.11 -8.60 -2.40
N ALA A 112 27.30 -8.56 -3.48
CA ALA A 112 26.08 -7.78 -3.47
C ALA A 112 25.23 -8.16 -2.25
N PRO A 113 24.61 -7.19 -1.56
CA PRO A 113 23.76 -7.50 -0.41
C PRO A 113 22.70 -8.53 -0.79
N PRO A 114 22.37 -9.49 0.10
CA PRO A 114 21.34 -10.48 -0.18
C PRO A 114 20.03 -9.78 -0.50
N ALA A 115 19.31 -10.32 -1.49
CA ALA A 115 18.00 -9.78 -1.89
C ALA A 115 17.05 -9.76 -0.70
N PRO A 116 16.22 -8.71 -0.54
CA PRO A 116 15.25 -8.62 0.54
C PRO A 116 14.28 -9.82 0.51
N ARG A 117 13.91 -10.32 1.68
CA ARG A 117 12.92 -11.39 1.81
C ARG A 117 11.52 -10.87 1.42
N TRP A 118 10.66 -11.79 0.99
CA TRP A 118 9.27 -11.48 0.69
C TRP A 118 8.58 -10.75 1.84
N ASP A 119 7.75 -9.75 1.50
CA ASP A 119 6.99 -8.89 2.43
C ASP A 119 7.87 -8.11 3.43
N GLN A 120 9.19 -8.17 3.28
CA GLN A 120 10.13 -7.40 4.09
C GLN A 120 10.22 -5.95 3.57
N ALA A 121 9.93 -4.99 4.43
CA ALA A 121 10.25 -3.59 4.16
C ALA A 121 11.76 -3.38 4.33
N TYR A 122 12.41 -2.81 3.32
CA TYR A 122 13.88 -2.68 3.22
C TYR A 122 14.34 -1.32 2.72
N ALA A 123 13.41 -0.49 2.25
CA ALA A 123 13.69 0.87 1.78
C ALA A 123 12.57 1.83 2.18
N VAL A 124 12.83 3.12 2.07
CA VAL A 124 11.84 4.20 2.26
C VAL A 124 11.79 5.04 1.01
N ILE A 125 10.59 5.25 0.46
CA ILE A 125 10.38 6.19 -0.64
C ILE A 125 9.92 7.55 -0.10
N ARG A 126 10.52 8.63 -0.58
CA ARG A 126 10.14 10.01 -0.30
C ARG A 126 9.84 10.74 -1.60
N ILE A 127 8.70 11.39 -1.68
CA ILE A 127 8.32 12.25 -2.81
C ILE A 127 7.92 13.61 -2.25
N PRO A 128 8.85 14.57 -2.17
CA PRO A 128 8.62 15.86 -1.49
C PRO A 128 7.41 16.62 -2.03
N ARG A 129 7.24 16.64 -3.36
CA ARG A 129 6.09 17.29 -4.00
C ARG A 129 4.73 16.81 -3.50
N LEU A 130 4.65 15.57 -3.05
CA LEU A 130 3.40 14.96 -2.55
C LEU A 130 3.34 14.91 -1.03
N GLY A 131 4.41 15.31 -0.33
CA GLY A 131 4.54 15.08 1.11
C GLY A 131 4.52 13.59 1.47
N LEU A 132 4.89 12.72 0.51
CA LEU A 132 4.85 11.27 0.71
C LEU A 132 6.14 10.78 1.36
N THR A 133 5.98 10.00 2.42
CA THR A 133 7.01 9.13 2.99
C THR A 133 6.35 7.80 3.30
N ALA A 134 6.87 6.70 2.70
CA ALA A 134 6.30 5.38 2.88
C ALA A 134 7.40 4.29 2.83
N PRO A 135 7.22 3.17 3.55
CA PRO A 135 8.12 2.05 3.46
C PRO A 135 7.95 1.32 2.13
N VAL A 136 9.04 0.83 1.57
CA VAL A 136 9.05 -0.04 0.39
C VAL A 136 9.35 -1.46 0.84
N ALA A 137 8.47 -2.39 0.49
CA ALA A 137 8.62 -3.80 0.81
C ALA A 137 8.74 -4.66 -0.46
N GLN A 138 9.49 -5.77 -0.35
CA GLN A 138 9.64 -6.73 -1.44
C GLN A 138 8.31 -7.46 -1.69
N GLY A 139 7.84 -7.45 -2.93
CA GLY A 139 6.57 -8.07 -3.33
C GLY A 139 5.41 -7.07 -3.40
N ILE A 140 4.30 -7.54 -3.98
CA ILE A 140 3.07 -6.77 -4.19
C ILE A 140 1.85 -7.50 -3.63
N SER A 141 2.04 -8.37 -2.62
CA SER A 141 0.92 -9.05 -1.98
C SER A 141 0.02 -8.04 -1.29
N LYS A 142 -1.30 -8.23 -1.41
CA LYS A 142 -2.25 -7.30 -0.79
C LYS A 142 -2.06 -7.30 0.72
N ARG A 143 -2.30 -8.44 1.39
CA ARG A 143 -2.26 -8.54 2.86
C ARG A 143 -0.87 -8.31 3.47
N GLY A 144 0.18 -8.80 2.80
CA GLY A 144 1.54 -8.73 3.31
C GLY A 144 2.19 -7.37 3.15
N VAL A 145 1.80 -6.61 2.10
CA VAL A 145 2.46 -5.36 1.70
C VAL A 145 1.48 -4.21 1.52
N LEU A 146 0.61 -4.29 0.49
CA LEU A 146 -0.14 -3.12 0.06
C LEU A 146 -1.20 -2.67 1.07
N ASP A 147 -1.89 -3.60 1.71
CA ASP A 147 -2.93 -3.30 2.71
C ASP A 147 -2.36 -2.81 4.06
N LYS A 148 -1.04 -2.91 4.25
CA LYS A 148 -0.32 -2.26 5.35
C LYS A 148 0.02 -0.78 5.09
N GLY A 149 -0.40 -0.23 3.94
CA GLY A 149 -0.04 1.12 3.51
C GLY A 149 1.38 1.23 2.94
N TYR A 150 2.03 0.11 2.65
CA TYR A 150 3.37 0.07 2.09
C TYR A 150 3.34 0.23 0.56
N VAL A 151 4.46 0.64 0.02
CA VAL A 151 4.75 0.57 -1.41
C VAL A 151 5.38 -0.78 -1.69
N GLY A 152 4.81 -1.53 -2.63
CA GLY A 152 5.29 -2.86 -3.01
C GLY A 152 6.28 -2.79 -4.17
N HIS A 153 7.43 -3.46 -4.04
CA HIS A 153 8.39 -3.64 -5.11
C HIS A 153 8.01 -4.86 -5.96
N TYR A 154 7.83 -4.66 -7.26
CA TYR A 154 7.49 -5.75 -8.16
C TYR A 154 8.59 -6.80 -8.19
N PRO A 155 8.26 -8.09 -8.03
CA PRO A 155 9.22 -9.18 -8.14
C PRO A 155 9.94 -9.17 -9.49
N ARG A 156 11.22 -9.55 -9.48
CA ARG A 156 12.06 -9.67 -10.68
C ARG A 156 12.30 -8.35 -11.44
N THR A 157 12.00 -7.21 -10.83
CA THR A 157 12.45 -5.90 -11.31
C THR A 157 13.74 -5.48 -10.58
N ALA A 158 14.47 -4.51 -11.11
CA ALA A 158 15.75 -4.08 -10.56
C ALA A 158 15.62 -3.52 -9.14
N GLN A 159 16.66 -3.65 -8.33
CA GLN A 159 16.75 -2.98 -7.03
C GLN A 159 17.06 -1.48 -7.21
N PRO A 160 16.85 -0.64 -6.19
CA PRO A 160 17.19 0.79 -6.27
C PRO A 160 18.61 1.02 -6.79
N GLY A 161 18.74 1.91 -7.76
CA GLY A 161 20.04 2.30 -8.33
C GLY A 161 20.62 1.35 -9.36
N GLN A 162 20.13 0.13 -9.50
CA GLN A 162 20.62 -0.83 -10.48
C GLN A 162 20.18 -0.47 -11.91
N ALA A 163 20.94 -0.94 -12.88
CA ALA A 163 20.52 -0.93 -14.28
C ALA A 163 19.22 -1.74 -14.45
N GLY A 164 18.28 -1.19 -15.22
CA GLY A 164 16.94 -1.74 -15.38
C GLY A 164 15.89 -0.83 -14.77
N ASN A 165 14.83 -1.41 -14.22
CA ASN A 165 13.66 -0.67 -13.75
C ASN A 165 13.27 -1.10 -12.33
N PHE A 166 13.39 -0.20 -11.39
CA PHE A 166 12.88 -0.35 -10.03
C PHE A 166 11.37 -0.06 -10.03
N ALA A 167 10.55 -1.10 -10.18
CA ALA A 167 9.11 -0.95 -10.35
C ALA A 167 8.35 -1.10 -9.05
N LEU A 168 7.43 -0.16 -8.79
CA LEU A 168 6.70 -0.01 -7.55
C LEU A 168 5.20 0.06 -7.76
N ALA A 169 4.44 -0.57 -6.86
CA ALA A 169 2.99 -0.48 -6.77
C ALA A 169 2.55 0.14 -5.45
N GLY A 170 1.48 0.92 -5.47
CA GLY A 170 0.86 1.46 -4.26
C GLY A 170 -0.63 1.68 -4.44
N HIS A 171 -1.38 1.54 -3.35
CA HIS A 171 -2.81 1.85 -3.34
C HIS A 171 -3.09 3.32 -3.63
N ARG A 172 -4.23 3.58 -4.33
CA ARG A 172 -4.70 4.92 -4.62
C ARG A 172 -5.80 5.40 -3.68
N ASN A 173 -6.70 4.50 -3.26
CA ASN A 173 -7.97 4.88 -2.62
C ASN A 173 -8.17 4.27 -1.24
N THR A 174 -7.30 3.37 -0.80
CA THR A 174 -7.47 2.59 0.43
C THR A 174 -6.13 2.34 1.11
N HIS A 175 -6.17 1.88 2.37
CA HIS A 175 -4.99 1.39 3.10
C HIS A 175 -3.81 2.37 3.07
N GLY A 176 -4.03 3.58 3.56
CA GLY A 176 -3.00 4.62 3.62
C GLY A 176 -2.78 5.39 2.33
N GLU A 177 -3.21 4.86 1.18
CA GLU A 177 -3.22 5.55 -0.13
C GLU A 177 -1.86 6.16 -0.53
N PRO A 178 -0.73 5.42 -0.46
CA PRO A 178 0.58 6.01 -0.68
C PRO A 178 0.70 6.64 -2.07
N PHE A 179 0.02 6.08 -3.08
CA PHE A 179 0.08 6.59 -4.45
C PHE A 179 -1.18 7.34 -4.91
N ARG A 180 -1.96 7.88 -3.95
CA ARG A 180 -3.17 8.64 -4.27
C ARG A 180 -2.94 9.77 -5.26
N TYR A 181 -1.86 10.52 -5.08
CA TYR A 181 -1.60 11.75 -5.80
C TYR A 181 -0.41 11.68 -6.76
N ILE A 182 0.05 10.50 -7.18
CA ILE A 182 1.14 10.42 -8.17
C ILE A 182 0.76 11.01 -9.54
N ASN A 183 -0.53 11.19 -9.82
CA ASN A 183 -1.02 11.93 -10.99
C ASN A 183 -0.68 13.43 -10.96
N ARG A 184 -0.27 13.98 -9.83
CA ARG A 184 0.16 15.38 -9.67
C ARG A 184 1.65 15.57 -9.91
N LEU A 185 2.39 14.49 -10.08
CA LEU A 185 3.81 14.54 -10.40
C LEU A 185 4.02 15.11 -11.80
N ARG A 186 5.05 15.94 -11.91
CA ARG A 186 5.45 16.61 -13.15
C ARG A 186 6.90 16.22 -13.49
N ARG A 187 7.26 16.36 -14.74
CA ARG A 187 8.64 16.23 -15.17
C ARG A 187 9.54 17.13 -14.34
N GLY A 188 10.65 16.58 -13.84
CA GLY A 188 11.58 17.28 -12.96
C GLY A 188 11.33 17.04 -11.46
N ASP A 189 10.17 16.51 -11.05
CA ASP A 189 9.92 16.22 -9.65
C ASP A 189 10.84 15.08 -9.14
N ARG A 190 11.25 15.21 -7.89
CA ARG A 190 12.20 14.31 -7.25
C ARG A 190 11.50 13.16 -6.56
N ILE A 191 12.08 11.96 -6.70
CA ILE A 191 11.72 10.75 -5.98
C ILE A 191 12.99 10.21 -5.35
N ASP A 192 13.05 10.17 -4.03
CA ASP A 192 14.17 9.57 -3.29
C ASP A 192 13.79 8.19 -2.80
N VAL A 193 14.71 7.25 -2.96
CA VAL A 193 14.60 5.91 -2.39
C VAL A 193 15.79 5.71 -1.47
N GLU A 194 15.52 5.63 -0.18
CA GLU A 194 16.52 5.42 0.86
C GLU A 194 16.60 3.95 1.23
N THR A 195 17.81 3.42 1.26
CA THR A 195 18.13 2.10 1.79
C THR A 195 19.04 2.25 3.00
N ARG A 196 19.47 1.15 3.59
CA ARG A 196 20.48 1.16 4.66
C ARG A 196 21.76 1.89 4.23
N ASP A 197 22.21 1.68 2.99
CA ASP A 197 23.55 2.05 2.53
C ASP A 197 23.59 3.32 1.70
N ALA A 198 22.50 3.68 1.05
CA ALA A 198 22.47 4.80 0.10
C ALA A 198 21.09 5.42 -0.08
N VAL A 199 21.10 6.64 -0.61
CA VAL A 199 19.93 7.37 -1.12
C VAL A 199 20.04 7.46 -2.64
N TYR A 200 19.06 6.93 -3.34
CA TYR A 200 18.93 6.95 -4.79
C TYR A 200 17.91 8.01 -5.18
N THR A 201 18.35 9.01 -5.90
CA THR A 201 17.48 10.09 -6.39
C THR A 201 17.10 9.83 -7.84
N TYR A 202 15.82 9.74 -8.09
CA TYR A 202 15.23 9.67 -9.42
C TYR A 202 14.50 10.97 -9.72
N THR A 203 14.53 11.37 -10.99
CA THR A 203 13.79 12.53 -11.48
C THR A 203 12.67 12.06 -12.40
N VAL A 204 11.44 12.48 -12.12
CA VAL A 204 10.28 12.19 -12.98
C VAL A 204 10.52 12.71 -14.39
N ASP A 205 10.33 11.86 -15.38
CA ASP A 205 10.55 12.18 -16.79
C ASP A 205 9.29 12.04 -17.63
N ARG A 206 8.48 10.97 -17.40
CA ARG A 206 7.30 10.66 -18.20
C ARG A 206 6.14 10.19 -17.34
N THR A 207 4.93 10.41 -17.84
CA THR A 207 3.68 9.92 -17.22
C THR A 207 2.77 9.31 -18.28
N LEU A 208 2.19 8.16 -17.98
CA LEU A 208 1.14 7.51 -18.74
C LEU A 208 -0.13 7.52 -17.89
N GLY A 209 -1.05 8.44 -18.19
CA GLY A 209 -2.25 8.66 -17.38
C GLY A 209 -3.17 7.45 -17.26
N GLN A 210 -3.16 6.57 -18.28
CA GLN A 210 -4.01 5.38 -18.27
C GLN A 210 -3.47 4.30 -19.21
N THR A 211 -3.36 3.07 -18.68
CA THR A 211 -3.12 1.85 -19.46
C THR A 211 -3.88 0.66 -18.86
N GLY A 212 -3.88 -0.49 -19.54
CA GLY A 212 -4.52 -1.72 -19.06
C GLY A 212 -3.82 -2.28 -17.81
N ALA A 213 -4.57 -2.99 -16.97
CA ALA A 213 -4.01 -3.64 -15.78
C ALA A 213 -2.98 -4.73 -16.12
N GLY A 214 -3.08 -5.34 -17.30
CA GLY A 214 -2.16 -6.37 -17.81
C GLY A 214 -1.00 -5.83 -18.65
N ASP A 215 -0.80 -4.50 -18.73
CA ASP A 215 0.30 -3.89 -19.48
C ASP A 215 1.65 -4.09 -18.76
N GLY A 216 2.21 -5.29 -18.84
CA GLY A 216 3.48 -5.65 -18.19
C GLY A 216 4.70 -4.90 -18.73
N GLY A 217 4.60 -4.33 -19.93
CA GLY A 217 5.70 -3.57 -20.53
C GLY A 217 6.07 -2.33 -19.71
N VAL A 218 5.12 -1.74 -18.99
CA VAL A 218 5.37 -0.54 -18.16
C VAL A 218 6.33 -0.79 -17.00
N ILE A 219 6.51 -2.04 -16.58
CA ILE A 219 7.44 -2.45 -15.52
C ILE A 219 8.64 -3.26 -16.03
N ALA A 220 8.80 -3.42 -17.35
CA ALA A 220 9.95 -4.11 -17.94
C ALA A 220 11.27 -3.39 -17.60
N ALA A 221 12.42 -4.06 -17.80
CA ALA A 221 13.75 -3.50 -17.54
C ALA A 221 13.99 -2.19 -18.31
N VAL A 222 13.52 -2.09 -19.55
CA VAL A 222 13.34 -0.84 -20.29
C VAL A 222 11.83 -0.58 -20.36
N PRO A 223 11.28 0.26 -19.44
CA PRO A 223 9.86 0.37 -19.28
C PRO A 223 9.20 1.06 -20.48
N ARG A 224 8.26 0.35 -21.11
CA ARG A 224 7.50 0.82 -22.27
C ARG A 224 6.15 0.14 -22.31
N SER A 225 5.09 0.90 -22.53
CA SER A 225 3.75 0.34 -22.64
C SER A 225 3.60 -0.57 -23.87
N ASN A 226 3.10 -1.78 -23.68
CA ASN A 226 2.74 -2.68 -24.78
C ASN A 226 1.44 -2.22 -25.46
N VAL A 227 0.58 -1.50 -24.72
CA VAL A 227 -0.72 -0.99 -25.22
C VAL A 227 -0.56 0.34 -25.95
N LYS A 228 0.39 1.18 -25.50
CA LYS A 228 0.72 2.47 -26.09
C LYS A 228 2.22 2.55 -26.37
N PRO A 229 2.72 1.95 -27.46
CA PRO A 229 4.15 1.78 -27.72
C PRO A 229 4.99 3.06 -27.83
N HIS A 230 4.34 4.22 -28.01
CA HIS A 230 5.01 5.53 -27.98
C HIS A 230 5.29 6.02 -26.56
N ALA A 231 4.66 5.41 -25.52
CA ALA A 231 4.84 5.78 -24.12
C ALA A 231 5.88 4.87 -23.44
N GLY A 232 6.94 5.48 -22.91
CA GLY A 232 8.03 4.77 -22.24
C GLY A 232 9.39 5.05 -22.86
N TYR A 233 10.33 4.12 -22.71
CA TYR A 233 11.71 4.25 -23.15
C TYR A 233 12.08 3.19 -24.20
N SER A 234 13.15 3.44 -24.93
CA SER A 234 13.70 2.54 -25.94
C SER A 234 15.18 2.17 -25.69
N THR A 235 15.79 2.77 -24.68
CA THR A 235 17.21 2.58 -24.35
C THR A 235 17.37 2.00 -22.96
N ALA A 236 18.43 1.23 -22.74
CA ALA A 236 18.81 0.76 -21.42
C ALA A 236 19.15 1.94 -20.50
N GLY A 237 18.90 1.78 -19.21
CA GLY A 237 19.16 2.82 -18.21
C GLY A 237 18.77 2.33 -16.81
N SER A 238 18.82 3.23 -15.83
CA SER A 238 18.33 2.98 -14.48
C SER A 238 17.05 3.79 -14.25
N TYR A 239 15.92 3.10 -14.18
CA TYR A 239 14.59 3.69 -14.13
C TYR A 239 13.89 3.40 -12.80
N VAL A 240 12.93 4.23 -12.46
CA VAL A 240 11.88 3.94 -11.47
C VAL A 240 10.52 3.99 -12.16
N THR A 241 9.64 3.07 -11.79
CA THR A 241 8.24 3.07 -12.21
C THR A 241 7.34 3.09 -10.99
N LEU A 242 6.41 4.04 -10.92
CA LEU A 242 5.34 4.06 -9.94
C LEU A 242 4.03 3.67 -10.64
N THR A 243 3.31 2.70 -10.09
CA THR A 243 2.00 2.26 -10.63
C THR A 243 0.92 2.33 -9.57
N THR A 244 -0.26 2.80 -9.98
CA THR A 244 -1.46 2.80 -9.12
C THR A 244 -2.73 2.61 -9.96
N CYS A 245 -3.85 2.39 -9.29
CA CYS A 245 -5.15 2.27 -9.95
C CYS A 245 -5.64 3.61 -10.49
N THR A 246 -6.41 3.60 -11.59
CA THR A 246 -7.06 4.79 -12.15
C THR A 246 -8.34 4.39 -12.92
N PRO A 247 -9.39 5.24 -12.99
CA PRO A 247 -9.66 6.45 -12.18
C PRO A 247 -9.70 6.19 -10.67
N GLU A 248 -9.80 7.25 -9.86
CA GLU A 248 -10.03 7.10 -8.43
C GLU A 248 -11.27 6.24 -8.15
N PHE A 249 -11.21 5.44 -7.07
CA PHE A 249 -12.26 4.51 -6.64
C PHE A 249 -12.56 3.37 -7.63
N THR A 250 -11.67 3.14 -8.61
CA THR A 250 -11.73 1.98 -9.51
C THR A 250 -10.40 1.22 -9.53
N SER A 251 -10.43 -0.04 -10.00
CA SER A 251 -9.23 -0.84 -10.25
C SER A 251 -9.06 -1.21 -11.73
N ARG A 252 -9.83 -0.57 -12.61
CA ARG A 252 -9.95 -0.96 -14.02
C ARG A 252 -8.66 -0.74 -14.82
N TYR A 253 -8.00 0.38 -14.61
CA TYR A 253 -6.80 0.78 -15.33
C TYR A 253 -5.65 1.09 -14.38
N ARG A 254 -4.47 1.37 -14.94
CA ARG A 254 -3.28 1.80 -14.22
C ARG A 254 -2.82 3.17 -14.70
N LEU A 255 -2.48 4.02 -13.75
CA LEU A 255 -1.69 5.22 -13.94
C LEU A 255 -0.24 4.86 -13.70
N VAL A 256 0.66 5.32 -14.54
CA VAL A 256 2.09 5.03 -14.48
C VAL A 256 2.89 6.34 -14.52
N VAL A 257 3.87 6.44 -13.63
CA VAL A 257 4.86 7.54 -13.63
C VAL A 257 6.23 6.90 -13.72
N TRP A 258 7.06 7.42 -14.64
CA TRP A 258 8.44 6.98 -14.83
C TRP A 258 9.44 8.07 -14.48
N GLY A 259 10.54 7.68 -13.89
CA GLY A 259 11.69 8.53 -13.62
C GLY A 259 13.00 7.86 -13.99
N LYS A 260 14.04 8.67 -14.14
CA LYS A 260 15.43 8.25 -14.37
C LYS A 260 16.26 8.49 -13.14
N LEU A 261 17.19 7.61 -12.85
CA LEU A 261 18.19 7.80 -11.82
C LEU A 261 19.08 9.01 -12.17
N THR A 262 19.18 9.97 -11.27
CA THR A 262 19.94 11.20 -11.45
C THR A 262 21.02 11.41 -10.39
N GLY A 263 20.97 10.64 -9.31
CA GLY A 263 21.98 10.74 -8.26
C GLY A 263 21.98 9.53 -7.33
N VAL A 264 23.15 9.23 -6.80
CA VAL A 264 23.35 8.24 -5.73
C VAL A 264 24.24 8.89 -4.68
N ARG A 265 23.84 8.83 -3.43
CA ARG A 265 24.60 9.34 -2.29
C ARG A 265 24.67 8.24 -1.23
N ALA A 266 25.88 7.92 -0.78
CA ALA A 266 26.07 7.07 0.38
C ALA A 266 25.41 7.68 1.62
N ARG A 267 24.94 6.83 2.50
CA ARG A 267 24.28 7.24 3.75
C ARG A 267 25.29 7.29 4.89
#